data_7f6ee754705bf722c422733733d8d7a3
#
_entry.id   7f6ee754705bf722c422733733d8d7a3
#
_cell.length_a   1.000
_cell.length_b   1.000
_cell.length_c   1.000
_cell.angle_alpha   90.00
_cell.angle_beta   90.00
_cell.angle_gamma   90.00
#
_symmetry.space_group_name_H-M   'P 1'
#
loop_
_entity.id
_entity.type
_entity.pdbx_description
1 polymer ?
#
loop_
_entity_poly.entity_id
_entity_poly.type
_entity_poly.pdbx_seq_one_letter_code
_entity_poly.pdbx_strand_id
1 'polypeptide(L)'
;MRHFYPAFFAASLAVCCAACSPKLIPLTTDTASAALPAGTSYALVHFYRPSKLVGFLIGYDVHMGDSVKYRAKDGSRGNVRWVTPGPVTVWAKTEAREEITLPVQTGREYFVRCTLGAGALMGRPHLQQVSVEQGRKELASIPVPSR
;
A
#
# COMPACT_ATOMS: atom_id res chain seq x y z
N MET A 1 13.25 -31.56 72.38
CA MET A 1 14.02 -30.60 71.56
C MET A 1 13.35 -30.49 70.18
N ARG A 2 12.69 -29.38 69.96
CA ARG A 2 11.88 -29.18 68.68
C ARG A 2 12.63 -28.16 67.88
N HIS A 3 13.14 -28.59 66.73
CA HIS A 3 13.77 -27.68 65.74
C HIS A 3 12.72 -27.06 64.84
N PHE A 4 12.56 -25.74 64.93
CA PHE A 4 11.77 -24.91 63.99
C PHE A 4 12.65 -24.56 62.80
N TYR A 5 12.20 -24.91 61.58
CA TYR A 5 12.74 -24.39 60.36
C TYR A 5 11.83 -23.24 59.82
N PRO A 6 12.35 -22.07 59.53
CA PRO A 6 11.58 -21.04 58.81
C PRO A 6 11.56 -21.32 57.36
N ALA A 7 10.34 -21.36 56.79
CA ALA A 7 10.11 -21.45 55.37
C ALA A 7 10.40 -20.09 54.69
N PHE A 8 11.37 -20.09 53.79
CA PHE A 8 11.61 -18.95 52.89
C PHE A 8 10.56 -18.96 51.77
N PHE A 9 9.67 -17.97 51.78
CA PHE A 9 8.77 -17.64 50.66
C PHE A 9 9.56 -16.83 49.67
N ALA A 10 9.96 -17.43 48.52
CA ALA A 10 10.49 -16.73 47.37
C ALA A 10 9.32 -16.20 46.54
N ALA A 11 9.04 -14.91 46.65
CA ALA A 11 8.08 -14.22 45.79
C ALA A 11 8.73 -14.00 44.42
N SER A 12 8.32 -14.81 43.44
CA SER A 12 8.70 -14.64 42.01
C SER A 12 7.86 -13.54 41.39
N LEU A 13 8.49 -12.39 41.15
CA LEU A 13 7.89 -11.25 40.46
C LEU A 13 7.92 -11.54 38.96
N ALA A 14 6.80 -12.03 38.40
CA ALA A 14 6.64 -12.19 36.97
C ALA A 14 6.38 -10.82 36.33
N VAL A 15 7.40 -10.24 35.71
CA VAL A 15 7.27 -9.04 34.87
C VAL A 15 6.60 -9.44 33.57
N CYS A 16 5.31 -9.14 33.44
CA CYS A 16 4.53 -9.30 32.21
C CYS A 16 4.91 -8.16 31.28
N CYS A 17 5.91 -8.37 30.39
CA CYS A 17 6.15 -7.49 29.25
C CYS A 17 5.00 -7.67 28.25
N ALA A 18 3.98 -6.83 28.36
CA ALA A 18 2.98 -6.68 27.31
C ALA A 18 3.67 -6.06 26.07
N ALA A 19 4.10 -6.91 25.16
CA ALA A 19 4.54 -6.49 23.84
C ALA A 19 3.35 -5.88 23.10
N CYS A 20 3.27 -4.55 23.08
CA CYS A 20 2.39 -3.82 22.16
C CYS A 20 2.89 -4.04 20.73
N SER A 21 2.51 -5.15 20.11
CA SER A 21 2.63 -5.31 18.68
C SER A 21 1.60 -4.37 18.01
N PRO A 22 1.99 -3.47 17.10
CA PRO A 22 1.04 -2.69 16.35
C PRO A 22 0.13 -3.66 15.59
N LYS A 23 -1.15 -3.66 15.94
CA LYS A 23 -2.16 -4.45 15.25
C LYS A 23 -2.32 -3.88 13.85
N LEU A 24 -1.65 -4.49 12.88
CA LEU A 24 -1.93 -4.26 11.47
C LEU A 24 -3.38 -4.69 11.24
N ILE A 25 -4.27 -3.72 11.11
CA ILE A 25 -5.66 -3.97 10.70
C ILE A 25 -5.58 -4.33 9.22
N PRO A 26 -5.82 -5.59 8.81
CA PRO A 26 -5.85 -5.92 7.39
C PRO A 26 -6.99 -5.12 6.76
N LEU A 27 -6.71 -4.43 5.65
CA LEU A 27 -7.74 -3.81 4.83
C LEU A 27 -8.72 -4.91 4.41
N THR A 28 -9.97 -4.82 4.87
CA THR A 28 -11.01 -5.72 4.39
C THR A 28 -11.19 -5.51 2.89
N THR A 29 -11.61 -6.52 2.17
CA THR A 29 -11.82 -6.45 0.72
C THR A 29 -12.73 -5.28 0.33
N ASP A 30 -13.74 -4.96 1.14
CA ASP A 30 -14.66 -3.86 0.88
C ASP A 30 -14.05 -2.48 1.10
N THR A 31 -13.06 -2.37 2.00
CA THR A 31 -12.32 -1.12 2.22
C THR A 31 -11.23 -0.93 1.16
N ALA A 32 -10.61 -2.03 0.70
CA ALA A 32 -9.51 -2.04 -0.26
C ALA A 32 -9.96 -1.93 -1.73
N SER A 33 -11.22 -2.21 -2.03
CA SER A 33 -11.77 -2.15 -3.40
C SER A 33 -13.26 -1.83 -3.37
N ALA A 34 -13.79 -1.20 -4.43
CA ALA A 34 -15.23 -0.93 -4.58
C ALA A 34 -15.78 -1.65 -5.82
N ALA A 35 -17.10 -1.91 -5.82
CA ALA A 35 -17.79 -2.49 -6.96
C ALA A 35 -17.91 -1.47 -8.11
N LEU A 36 -17.67 -1.93 -9.33
CA LEU A 36 -17.99 -1.24 -10.57
C LEU A 36 -19.43 -1.58 -11.01
N PRO A 37 -19.99 -0.87 -12.01
CA PRO A 37 -21.30 -1.18 -12.55
C PRO A 37 -21.43 -2.67 -12.92
N ALA A 38 -22.63 -3.23 -12.74
CA ALA A 38 -22.91 -4.62 -13.06
C ALA A 38 -22.58 -4.93 -14.53
N GLY A 39 -22.02 -6.10 -14.79
CA GLY A 39 -21.58 -6.52 -16.12
C GLY A 39 -20.20 -6.05 -16.54
N THR A 40 -19.47 -5.34 -15.68
CA THR A 40 -18.08 -4.95 -15.97
C THR A 40 -17.15 -6.17 -15.97
N SER A 41 -16.51 -6.44 -17.11
CA SER A 41 -15.62 -7.59 -17.34
C SER A 41 -14.14 -7.32 -17.03
N TYR A 42 -13.81 -6.20 -16.42
CA TYR A 42 -12.46 -5.80 -16.03
C TYR A 42 -12.43 -5.24 -14.61
N ALA A 43 -11.25 -5.21 -14.03
CA ALA A 43 -10.95 -4.42 -12.84
C ALA A 43 -10.39 -3.06 -13.26
N LEU A 44 -10.73 -2.01 -12.53
CA LEU A 44 -10.18 -0.68 -12.73
C LEU A 44 -9.15 -0.37 -11.66
N VAL A 45 -7.91 -0.17 -12.06
CA VAL A 45 -6.82 0.16 -11.13
C VAL A 45 -6.40 1.61 -11.37
N HIS A 46 -6.59 2.44 -10.36
CA HIS A 46 -6.17 3.84 -10.36
C HIS A 46 -4.77 3.95 -9.77
N PHE A 47 -3.84 4.47 -10.56
CA PHE A 47 -2.52 4.86 -10.12
C PHE A 47 -2.47 6.37 -9.97
N TYR A 48 -1.87 6.87 -8.91
CA TYR A 48 -1.70 8.30 -8.74
C TYR A 48 -0.51 8.63 -7.85
N ARG A 49 0.07 9.78 -8.10
CA ARG A 49 1.16 10.32 -7.31
C ARG A 49 0.77 11.73 -6.85
N PRO A 50 0.49 11.93 -5.55
CA PRO A 50 0.30 13.28 -5.00
C PRO A 50 1.52 14.15 -5.22
N SER A 51 1.32 15.43 -5.50
CA SER A 51 2.40 16.38 -5.64
C SER A 51 3.15 16.58 -4.32
N LYS A 52 4.47 16.53 -4.40
CA LYS A 52 5.37 16.78 -3.26
C LYS A 52 6.59 17.55 -3.73
N LEU A 53 7.03 18.51 -2.91
CA LEU A 53 8.21 19.33 -3.22
C LEU A 53 9.48 18.49 -3.36
N VAL A 54 9.63 17.43 -2.55
CA VAL A 54 10.76 16.51 -2.62
C VAL A 54 10.53 15.46 -3.69
N GLY A 55 11.46 15.37 -4.65
CA GLY A 55 11.42 14.39 -5.72
C GLY A 55 10.50 14.73 -6.90
N PHE A 56 10.00 15.97 -7.02
CA PHE A 56 9.06 16.38 -8.06
C PHE A 56 9.62 16.21 -9.49
N LEU A 57 10.93 16.34 -9.69
CA LEU A 57 11.60 16.15 -10.99
C LEU A 57 11.76 14.68 -11.37
N ILE A 58 11.64 13.75 -10.41
CA ILE A 58 11.92 12.34 -10.62
C ILE A 58 10.62 11.62 -10.96
N GLY A 59 10.54 11.09 -12.17
CA GLY A 59 9.46 10.19 -12.58
C GLY A 59 9.97 8.76 -12.70
N TYR A 60 9.10 7.78 -12.43
CA TYR A 60 9.42 6.37 -12.58
C TYR A 60 8.26 5.58 -13.17
N ASP A 61 8.58 4.43 -13.77
CA ASP A 61 7.60 3.56 -14.37
C ASP A 61 7.03 2.59 -13.34
N VAL A 62 5.72 2.41 -13.37
CA VAL A 62 4.98 1.45 -12.57
C VAL A 62 4.51 0.33 -13.49
N HIS A 63 4.89 -0.87 -13.14
CA HIS A 63 4.55 -2.09 -13.85
C HIS A 63 3.38 -2.79 -13.17
N MET A 64 2.59 -3.48 -13.95
CA MET A 64 1.59 -4.42 -13.49
C MET A 64 1.80 -5.72 -14.26
N GLY A 65 2.23 -6.78 -13.55
CA GLY A 65 2.89 -7.91 -14.20
C GLY A 65 4.18 -7.46 -14.91
N ASP A 66 4.37 -7.89 -16.13
CA ASP A 66 5.59 -7.59 -16.93
C ASP A 66 5.47 -6.30 -17.79
N SER A 67 4.35 -5.59 -17.70
CA SER A 67 4.09 -4.43 -18.56
C SER A 67 4.10 -3.13 -17.79
N VAL A 68 4.72 -2.08 -18.36
CA VAL A 68 4.58 -0.70 -17.89
C VAL A 68 3.13 -0.24 -18.09
N LYS A 69 2.47 0.17 -17.03
CA LYS A 69 1.07 0.62 -17.04
C LYS A 69 0.90 2.08 -16.69
N TYR A 70 1.85 2.65 -15.98
CA TYR A 70 1.75 4.03 -15.52
C TYR A 70 3.12 4.67 -15.36
N ARG A 71 3.24 5.94 -15.72
CA ARG A 71 4.42 6.78 -15.45
C ARG A 71 4.14 7.71 -14.28
N ALA A 72 4.70 7.41 -13.12
CA ALA A 72 4.51 8.17 -11.89
C ALA A 72 5.34 9.46 -11.90
N LYS A 73 4.78 10.53 -12.46
CA LYS A 73 5.29 11.91 -12.38
C LYS A 73 4.65 12.62 -11.19
N ASP A 74 5.26 13.69 -10.71
CA ASP A 74 4.70 14.52 -9.65
C ASP A 74 3.31 15.05 -10.03
N GLY A 75 2.34 14.97 -9.12
CA GLY A 75 0.98 15.42 -9.36
C GLY A 75 0.26 14.72 -10.52
N SER A 76 0.64 13.48 -10.86
CA SER A 76 0.05 12.74 -11.98
C SER A 76 -0.94 11.66 -11.53
N ARG A 77 -1.83 11.28 -12.44
CA ARG A 77 -2.81 10.22 -12.26
C ARG A 77 -3.03 9.45 -13.56
N GLY A 78 -3.39 8.19 -13.43
CA GLY A 78 -3.73 7.32 -14.56
C GLY A 78 -4.62 6.16 -14.10
N ASN A 79 -5.24 5.49 -15.04
CA ASN A 79 -6.02 4.30 -14.77
C ASN A 79 -5.71 3.18 -15.76
N VAL A 80 -5.89 1.96 -15.31
CA VAL A 80 -5.66 0.74 -16.09
C VAL A 80 -6.88 -0.16 -15.96
N ARG A 81 -7.39 -0.64 -17.10
CA ARG A 81 -8.38 -1.71 -17.13
C ARG A 81 -7.63 -3.04 -17.17
N TRP A 82 -7.86 -3.87 -16.17
CA TRP A 82 -7.21 -5.17 -16.05
C TRP A 82 -8.25 -6.27 -16.15
N VAL A 83 -8.08 -7.17 -17.12
CA VAL A 83 -9.09 -8.17 -17.46
C VAL A 83 -8.86 -9.53 -16.79
N THR A 84 -7.64 -9.80 -16.33
CA THR A 84 -7.28 -11.09 -15.73
C THR A 84 -7.51 -11.04 -14.22
N PRO A 85 -8.45 -11.82 -13.65
CA PRO A 85 -8.61 -11.90 -12.22
C PRO A 85 -7.46 -12.67 -11.56
N GLY A 86 -7.28 -12.45 -10.27
CA GLY A 86 -6.26 -13.11 -9.45
C GLY A 86 -5.23 -12.15 -8.88
N PRO A 87 -4.26 -12.65 -8.13
CA PRO A 87 -3.19 -11.84 -7.59
C PRO A 87 -2.28 -11.34 -8.72
N VAL A 88 -2.01 -10.03 -8.74
CA VAL A 88 -1.09 -9.42 -9.69
C VAL A 88 -0.05 -8.59 -8.95
N THR A 89 1.21 -8.75 -9.32
CA THR A 89 2.31 -7.95 -8.77
C THR A 89 2.35 -6.60 -9.47
N VAL A 90 2.28 -5.53 -8.66
CA VAL A 90 2.54 -4.16 -9.09
C VAL A 90 3.90 -3.76 -8.55
N TRP A 91 4.81 -3.31 -9.40
CA TRP A 91 6.16 -2.98 -8.99
C TRP A 91 6.71 -1.75 -9.71
N ALA A 92 7.67 -1.11 -9.06
CA ALA A 92 8.45 -0.02 -9.62
C ALA A 92 9.90 -0.12 -9.18
N LYS A 93 10.81 0.48 -9.94
CA LYS A 93 12.24 0.48 -9.64
C LYS A 93 12.85 1.84 -9.97
N THR A 94 13.61 2.36 -9.03
CA THR A 94 14.58 3.45 -9.20
C THR A 94 15.93 2.96 -8.66
N GLU A 95 16.38 3.42 -7.51
CA GLU A 95 17.56 2.88 -6.80
C GLU A 95 17.27 1.50 -6.17
N ALA A 96 16.04 1.29 -5.74
CA ALA A 96 15.56 0.02 -5.21
C ALA A 96 14.26 -0.38 -5.92
N ARG A 97 13.97 -1.67 -5.93
CA ARG A 97 12.68 -2.22 -6.36
C ARG A 97 11.74 -2.24 -5.16
N GLU A 98 10.53 -1.78 -5.40
CA GLU A 98 9.38 -1.89 -4.49
C GLU A 98 8.27 -2.63 -5.20
N GLU A 99 7.57 -3.51 -4.50
CA GLU A 99 6.46 -4.27 -5.06
C GLU A 99 5.35 -4.51 -4.04
N ILE A 100 4.13 -4.56 -4.55
CA ILE A 100 2.93 -4.95 -3.81
C ILE A 100 2.15 -5.97 -4.63
N THR A 101 1.36 -6.81 -3.97
CA THR A 101 0.44 -7.74 -4.63
C THR A 101 -0.99 -7.24 -4.47
N LEU A 102 -1.70 -7.03 -5.60
CA LEU A 102 -3.12 -6.69 -5.62
C LEU A 102 -3.95 -7.96 -5.85
N PRO A 103 -4.93 -8.27 -4.99
CA PRO A 103 -5.88 -9.36 -5.21
C PRO A 103 -6.99 -8.92 -6.16
N VAL A 104 -6.69 -8.84 -7.45
CA VAL A 104 -7.58 -8.25 -8.46
C VAL A 104 -8.77 -9.14 -8.75
N GLN A 105 -9.97 -8.55 -8.71
CA GLN A 105 -11.25 -9.18 -9.09
C GLN A 105 -11.92 -8.33 -10.15
N THR A 106 -12.47 -8.96 -11.18
CA THR A 106 -13.29 -8.27 -12.19
C THR A 106 -14.49 -7.58 -11.56
N GLY A 107 -14.90 -6.45 -12.12
CA GLY A 107 -16.00 -5.66 -11.57
C GLY A 107 -15.64 -4.86 -10.31
N ARG A 108 -14.37 -4.71 -9.99
CA ARG A 108 -13.93 -3.91 -8.82
C ARG A 108 -12.90 -2.85 -9.19
N GLU A 109 -12.87 -1.76 -8.43
CA GLU A 109 -11.86 -0.71 -8.55
C GLU A 109 -10.88 -0.74 -7.37
N TYR A 110 -9.65 -0.40 -7.66
CA TYR A 110 -8.51 -0.38 -6.73
C TYR A 110 -7.74 0.92 -6.85
N PHE A 111 -7.12 1.35 -5.76
CA PHE A 111 -6.34 2.57 -5.72
C PHE A 111 -4.92 2.27 -5.24
N VAL A 112 -3.94 2.64 -6.05
CA VAL A 112 -2.51 2.50 -5.75
C VAL A 112 -1.88 3.88 -5.70
N ARG A 113 -1.49 4.28 -4.51
CA ARG A 113 -0.73 5.50 -4.28
C ARG A 113 0.74 5.24 -4.55
N CYS A 114 1.32 6.06 -5.41
CA CYS A 114 2.72 6.04 -5.79
C CYS A 114 3.41 7.23 -5.15
N THR A 115 4.46 7.02 -4.38
CA THR A 115 5.25 8.11 -3.80
C THR A 115 6.74 7.84 -4.01
N LEU A 116 7.57 8.82 -3.69
CA LEU A 116 9.02 8.69 -3.72
C LEU A 116 9.55 9.01 -2.32
N GLY A 117 10.23 8.07 -1.72
CA GLY A 117 10.95 8.23 -0.46
C GLY A 117 12.38 8.67 -0.67
N ALA A 118 13.09 8.95 0.43
CA ALA A 118 14.49 9.30 0.40
C ALA A 118 15.33 8.16 -0.23
N GLY A 119 16.34 8.54 -0.99
CA GLY A 119 17.35 7.66 -1.58
C GLY A 119 18.68 8.40 -1.68
N ALA A 120 19.71 7.73 -2.19
CA ALA A 120 21.03 8.33 -2.32
C ALA A 120 21.09 9.37 -3.47
N LEU A 121 20.43 9.09 -4.61
CA LEU A 121 20.42 9.94 -5.81
C LEU A 121 19.03 10.17 -6.37
N MET A 122 18.29 9.08 -6.66
CA MET A 122 17.01 9.15 -7.36
C MET A 122 15.81 8.88 -6.47
N GLY A 123 16.02 8.64 -5.18
CA GLY A 123 14.98 8.24 -4.27
C GLY A 123 14.51 6.80 -4.51
N ARG A 124 13.65 6.32 -3.60
CA ARG A 124 13.10 4.97 -3.65
C ARG A 124 11.61 5.06 -3.93
N PRO A 125 11.07 4.30 -4.90
CA PRO A 125 9.64 4.27 -5.13
C PRO A 125 8.96 3.66 -3.90
N HIS A 126 7.76 4.12 -3.60
CA HIS A 126 6.91 3.52 -2.58
C HIS A 126 5.51 3.36 -3.14
N LEU A 127 5.04 2.12 -3.18
CA LEU A 127 3.75 1.72 -3.69
C LEU A 127 2.86 1.29 -2.54
N GLN A 128 1.64 1.78 -2.50
CA GLN A 128 0.70 1.43 -1.45
C GLN A 128 -0.71 1.28 -2.01
N GLN A 129 -1.33 0.13 -1.82
CA GLN A 129 -2.76 0.01 -1.96
C GLN A 129 -3.42 0.80 -0.82
N VAL A 130 -4.36 1.67 -1.14
CA VAL A 130 -5.10 2.46 -0.17
C VAL A 130 -6.58 2.10 -0.20
N SER A 131 -7.32 2.53 0.83
CA SER A 131 -8.77 2.37 0.84
C SER A 131 -9.42 3.16 -0.29
N VAL A 132 -10.60 2.72 -0.73
CA VAL A 132 -11.38 3.39 -1.77
C VAL A 132 -11.68 4.84 -1.41
N GLU A 133 -12.05 5.09 -0.15
CA GLU A 133 -12.35 6.43 0.35
C GLU A 133 -11.13 7.35 0.25
N GLN A 134 -9.98 6.87 0.77
CA GLN A 134 -8.73 7.62 0.70
C GLN A 134 -8.30 7.85 -0.75
N GLY A 135 -8.35 6.81 -1.58
CA GLY A 135 -7.96 6.89 -2.98
C GLY A 135 -8.78 7.91 -3.77
N ARG A 136 -10.10 7.90 -3.60
CA ARG A 136 -10.99 8.87 -4.25
C ARG A 136 -10.72 10.29 -3.78
N LYS A 137 -10.54 10.50 -2.48
CA LYS A 137 -10.22 11.80 -1.90
C LYS A 137 -8.90 12.36 -2.44
N GLU A 138 -7.85 11.56 -2.41
CA GLU A 138 -6.53 11.99 -2.88
C GLU A 138 -6.52 12.19 -4.41
N LEU A 139 -7.18 11.31 -5.17
CA LEU A 139 -7.27 11.40 -6.62
C LEU A 139 -8.03 12.66 -7.08
N ALA A 140 -9.07 13.07 -6.34
CA ALA A 140 -9.84 14.27 -6.65
C ALA A 140 -9.00 15.55 -6.54
N SER A 141 -7.94 15.57 -5.72
CA SER A 141 -7.04 16.71 -5.56
C SER A 141 -5.99 16.82 -6.67
N ILE A 142 -5.86 15.79 -7.53
CA ILE A 142 -4.88 15.77 -8.61
C ILE A 142 -5.59 16.19 -9.91
N PRO A 143 -5.09 17.23 -10.62
CA PRO A 143 -5.68 17.70 -11.86
C PRO A 143 -5.78 16.57 -12.91
N VAL A 144 -6.86 16.59 -13.68
CA VAL A 144 -6.97 15.70 -14.85
C VAL A 144 -6.03 16.24 -15.92
N PRO A 145 -5.14 15.40 -16.50
CA PRO A 145 -4.31 15.86 -17.60
C PRO A 145 -5.19 16.40 -18.72
N SER A 146 -4.97 17.65 -19.13
CA SER A 146 -5.54 18.19 -20.36
C SER A 146 -4.98 17.38 -21.54
N ARG A 147 -5.86 16.91 -22.41
CA ARG A 147 -5.48 16.23 -23.66
C ARG A 147 -4.85 17.22 -24.64
#